data_53cc5ae4c2f58571399c8ac02482717c
#
_entry.id   53cc5ae4c2f58571399c8ac02482717c
#
_cell.length_a   1.000
_cell.length_b   1.000
_cell.length_c   1.000
_cell.angle_alpha   90.00
_cell.angle_beta   90.00
_cell.angle_gamma   90.00
#
_symmetry.space_group_name_H-M   'P 1'
#
loop_
_entity.id
_entity.type
_entity.pdbx_description
1 polymer ?
#
loop_
_entity_poly.entity_id
_entity_poly.type
_entity_poly.pdbx_seq_one_letter_code
_entity_poly.pdbx_strand_id
1 'polypeptide(L)'
;MAIFITGDTHGDFSRLLPAAFHEQRDLTKEDCLIICGDFGGIWDGGDAEQQWLDWLETRSFTTLFVSGNHENYDLLRNYPISQWHGGLVQAIRPSVLHLMRGQLYNICGKRIFTMGGASSHDIRDGILEPDNPDYERKLRQLNAAGALFRVNHRSWWKEELPSEDEY
;
A
#
# COMPACT_ATOMS: atom_id res chain seq x y z
N MET A 1 -1.81 -24.45 4.91
CA MET A 1 -1.96 -23.08 4.34
C MET A 1 -2.84 -22.26 5.27
N ALA A 2 -2.29 -21.18 5.80
CA ALA A 2 -2.96 -20.25 6.72
C ALA A 2 -3.03 -18.84 6.09
N ILE A 3 -4.00 -18.04 6.54
CA ILE A 3 -4.11 -16.63 6.18
C ILE A 3 -4.09 -15.82 7.47
N PHE A 4 -3.13 -14.92 7.59
CA PHE A 4 -3.06 -13.92 8.64
C PHE A 4 -3.47 -12.57 8.06
N ILE A 5 -4.10 -11.73 8.87
CA ILE A 5 -4.59 -10.42 8.42
C ILE A 5 -4.15 -9.38 9.44
N THR A 6 -3.63 -8.27 8.94
CA THR A 6 -3.31 -7.07 9.72
C THR A 6 -3.71 -5.83 8.91
N GLY A 7 -3.66 -4.65 9.49
CA GLY A 7 -3.90 -3.38 8.80
C GLY A 7 -2.77 -2.38 9.05
N ASP A 8 -2.77 -1.31 8.31
CA ASP A 8 -2.04 -0.06 8.49
C ASP A 8 -0.61 -0.22 8.98
N THR A 9 0.30 -0.57 8.09
CA THR A 9 1.72 -0.67 8.44
C THR A 9 2.47 0.65 8.27
N HIS A 10 2.04 1.51 7.37
CA HIS A 10 2.70 2.81 7.08
C HIS A 10 4.21 2.69 6.91
N GLY A 11 4.70 1.59 6.30
CA GLY A 11 6.12 1.31 6.13
C GLY A 11 6.85 0.83 7.39
N ASP A 12 6.18 0.75 8.53
CA ASP A 12 6.71 0.12 9.76
C ASP A 12 6.28 -1.34 9.84
N PHE A 13 7.18 -2.24 9.48
CA PHE A 13 6.96 -3.68 9.53
C PHE A 13 7.46 -4.33 10.82
N SER A 14 7.73 -3.56 11.86
CA SER A 14 8.24 -4.06 13.16
C SER A 14 7.32 -5.12 13.79
N ARG A 15 6.00 -4.99 13.60
CA ARG A 15 5.02 -5.99 14.05
C ARG A 15 5.16 -7.35 13.38
N LEU A 16 5.88 -7.43 12.25
CA LEU A 16 6.14 -8.66 11.51
C LEU A 16 7.51 -9.28 11.85
N LEU A 17 8.27 -8.66 12.75
CA LEU A 17 9.51 -9.25 13.24
C LEU A 17 9.23 -10.57 13.99
N PRO A 18 10.16 -11.54 13.97
CA PRO A 18 9.97 -12.83 14.63
C PRO A 18 9.65 -12.75 16.13
N ALA A 19 10.03 -11.65 16.78
CA ALA A 19 9.73 -11.39 18.18
C ALA A 19 8.27 -10.98 18.43
N ALA A 20 7.61 -10.38 17.43
CA ALA A 20 6.22 -9.92 17.50
C ALA A 20 5.24 -10.88 16.81
N PHE A 21 5.68 -11.53 15.73
CA PHE A 21 4.90 -12.51 14.97
C PHE A 21 5.58 -13.87 15.04
N HIS A 22 5.35 -14.60 16.13
CA HIS A 22 6.03 -15.87 16.43
C HIS A 22 5.61 -17.02 15.50
N GLU A 23 4.36 -16.99 15.02
CA GLU A 23 3.77 -18.02 14.15
C GLU A 23 4.53 -18.18 12.85
N GLN A 24 5.23 -17.13 12.39
CA GLN A 24 5.99 -17.18 11.14
C GLN A 24 7.07 -18.27 11.11
N ARG A 25 7.46 -18.84 12.27
CA ARG A 25 8.46 -19.92 12.34
C ARG A 25 8.01 -21.20 11.64
N ASP A 26 6.71 -21.42 11.64
CA ASP A 26 6.09 -22.64 11.09
C ASP A 26 5.42 -22.38 9.74
N LEU A 27 5.53 -21.15 9.20
CA LEU A 27 4.94 -20.78 7.92
C LEU A 27 5.87 -21.08 6.76
N THR A 28 5.26 -21.20 5.58
CA THR A 28 5.91 -21.38 4.28
C THR A 28 5.40 -20.33 3.30
N LYS A 29 5.99 -20.22 2.11
CA LYS A 29 5.50 -19.33 1.05
C LYS A 29 4.06 -19.62 0.57
N GLU A 30 3.52 -20.79 0.94
CA GLU A 30 2.12 -21.15 0.70
C GLU A 30 1.16 -20.48 1.71
N ASP A 31 1.68 -19.96 2.81
CA ASP A 31 0.92 -19.23 3.82
C ASP A 31 0.99 -17.73 3.51
N CYS A 32 -0.09 -17.00 3.77
CA CYS A 32 -0.23 -15.60 3.39
C CYS A 32 -0.44 -14.69 4.59
N LEU A 33 0.23 -13.54 4.58
CA LEU A 33 -0.10 -12.40 5.44
C LEU A 33 -0.70 -11.30 4.56
N ILE A 34 -1.91 -10.83 4.86
CA ILE A 34 -2.60 -9.77 4.13
C ILE A 34 -2.58 -8.50 4.97
N ILE A 35 -2.05 -7.41 4.42
CA ILE A 35 -2.08 -6.07 5.00
C ILE A 35 -3.23 -5.31 4.34
N CYS A 36 -4.22 -4.89 5.14
CA CYS A 36 -5.46 -4.29 4.65
C CYS A 36 -5.38 -2.76 4.72
N GLY A 37 -4.85 -2.16 3.70
CA GLY A 37 -4.69 -0.71 3.56
C GLY A 37 -3.39 -0.18 4.17
N ASP A 38 -2.97 0.97 3.71
CA ASP A 38 -1.84 1.76 4.19
C ASP A 38 -0.57 0.93 4.41
N PHE A 39 -0.20 0.18 3.36
CA PHE A 39 1.02 -0.62 3.36
C PHE A 39 2.24 0.28 3.60
N GLY A 40 2.33 1.40 2.87
CA GLY A 40 3.36 2.42 3.03
C GLY A 40 4.78 1.96 2.71
N GLY A 41 4.94 0.76 2.18
CA GLY A 41 6.25 0.22 1.77
C GLY A 41 6.62 0.59 0.34
N ILE A 42 5.82 1.43 -0.31
CA ILE A 42 6.10 2.02 -1.63
C ILE A 42 5.72 3.49 -1.54
N TRP A 43 6.67 4.32 -1.08
CA TRP A 43 6.41 5.73 -0.81
C TRP A 43 7.38 6.68 -1.53
N ASP A 44 8.67 6.50 -1.33
CA ASP A 44 9.70 7.37 -1.92
C ASP A 44 10.69 6.63 -2.83
N GLY A 45 10.67 5.29 -2.82
CA GLY A 45 11.59 4.44 -3.58
C GLY A 45 13.01 4.44 -3.03
N GLY A 46 13.24 4.98 -1.83
CA GLY A 46 14.55 5.12 -1.22
C GLY A 46 15.12 3.80 -0.68
N ASP A 47 16.42 3.84 -0.32
CA ASP A 47 17.16 2.64 0.12
C ASP A 47 16.53 1.96 1.35
N ALA A 48 16.00 2.74 2.29
CA ALA A 48 15.37 2.19 3.49
C ALA A 48 14.09 1.40 3.15
N GLU A 49 13.30 1.92 2.22
CA GLU A 49 12.11 1.26 1.70
C GLU A 49 12.48 -0.04 0.96
N GLN A 50 13.49 0.03 0.08
CA GLN A 50 13.97 -1.15 -0.64
C GLN A 50 14.48 -2.25 0.32
N GLN A 51 15.19 -1.87 1.39
CA GLN A 51 15.65 -2.81 2.42
C GLN A 51 14.47 -3.51 3.12
N TRP A 52 13.38 -2.79 3.44
CA TRP A 52 12.19 -3.38 4.02
C TRP A 52 11.48 -4.34 3.04
N LEU A 53 11.36 -3.96 1.77
CA LEU A 53 10.78 -4.82 0.74
C LEU A 53 11.60 -6.11 0.54
N ASP A 54 12.92 -5.99 0.51
CA ASP A 54 13.82 -7.14 0.42
C ASP A 54 13.74 -8.01 1.69
N TRP A 55 13.62 -7.38 2.87
CA TRP A 55 13.41 -8.10 4.11
C TRP A 55 12.08 -8.87 4.10
N LEU A 56 10.98 -8.26 3.65
CA LEU A 56 9.68 -8.94 3.48
C LEU A 56 9.79 -10.14 2.53
N GLU A 57 10.54 -10.01 1.44
CA GLU A 57 10.80 -11.12 0.51
C GLU A 57 11.49 -12.30 1.20
N THR A 58 12.35 -12.04 2.19
CA THR A 58 13.03 -13.13 2.93
C THR A 58 12.14 -13.84 3.95
N ARG A 59 10.92 -13.37 4.20
CA ARG A 59 10.02 -14.01 5.18
C ARG A 59 9.58 -15.39 4.70
N SER A 60 9.20 -16.24 5.64
CA SER A 60 8.73 -17.61 5.34
C SER A 60 7.38 -17.64 4.63
N PHE A 61 6.57 -16.61 4.75
CA PHE A 61 5.24 -16.46 4.17
C PHE A 61 5.25 -15.52 2.94
N THR A 62 4.16 -15.53 2.19
CA THR A 62 3.90 -14.54 1.14
C THR A 62 3.19 -13.33 1.74
N THR A 63 3.74 -12.13 1.51
CA THR A 63 3.14 -10.87 1.92
C THR A 63 2.23 -10.35 0.82
N LEU A 64 0.98 -10.14 1.16
CA LEU A 64 -0.04 -9.55 0.29
C LEU A 64 -0.49 -8.22 0.90
N PHE A 65 -0.78 -7.23 0.07
CA PHE A 65 -1.39 -6.01 0.59
C PHE A 65 -2.46 -5.47 -0.35
N VAL A 66 -3.40 -4.74 0.21
CA VAL A 66 -4.42 -3.96 -0.49
C VAL A 66 -4.10 -2.49 -0.25
N SER A 67 -4.19 -1.65 -1.25
CA SER A 67 -3.87 -0.23 -1.12
C SER A 67 -4.87 0.52 -0.24
N GLY A 68 -4.37 1.47 0.56
CA GLY A 68 -5.14 2.45 1.31
C GLY A 68 -5.03 3.86 0.70
N ASN A 69 -5.13 4.90 1.51
CA ASN A 69 -4.86 6.27 1.07
C ASN A 69 -3.39 6.70 1.24
N HIS A 70 -2.61 5.96 2.05
CA HIS A 70 -1.17 6.19 2.23
C HIS A 70 -0.33 5.30 1.32
N GLU A 71 -0.54 5.44 -0.01
CA GLU A 71 0.25 4.77 -1.04
C GLU A 71 0.73 5.78 -2.08
N ASN A 72 1.96 5.61 -2.57
CA ASN A 72 2.44 6.34 -3.72
C ASN A 72 2.01 5.61 -5.00
N TYR A 73 0.86 6.00 -5.53
CA TYR A 73 0.28 5.35 -6.72
C TYR A 73 1.12 5.59 -7.98
N ASP A 74 1.93 6.66 -8.04
CA ASP A 74 2.85 6.89 -9.16
C ASP A 74 3.98 5.86 -9.18
N LEU A 75 4.50 5.48 -8.02
CA LEU A 75 5.50 4.42 -7.92
C LEU A 75 4.87 3.05 -8.09
N LEU A 76 3.72 2.81 -7.45
CA LEU A 76 3.02 1.53 -7.50
C LEU A 76 2.69 1.10 -8.92
N ARG A 77 2.25 2.02 -9.79
CA ARG A 77 1.90 1.72 -11.19
C ARG A 77 3.07 1.23 -12.04
N ASN A 78 4.31 1.41 -11.62
CA ASN A 78 5.49 0.97 -12.36
C ASN A 78 5.80 -0.51 -12.16
N TYR A 79 5.18 -1.17 -11.17
CA TYR A 79 5.40 -2.59 -10.93
C TYR A 79 4.63 -3.45 -11.93
N PRO A 80 5.21 -4.58 -12.38
CA PRO A 80 4.61 -5.43 -13.39
C PRO A 80 3.33 -6.08 -12.87
N ILE A 81 2.31 -6.11 -13.74
CA ILE A 81 1.05 -6.80 -13.48
C ILE A 81 1.15 -8.24 -13.97
N SER A 82 0.68 -9.16 -13.16
CA SER A 82 0.64 -10.59 -13.47
C SER A 82 -0.60 -11.27 -12.90
N GLN A 83 -0.92 -12.45 -13.43
CA GLN A 83 -1.98 -13.31 -12.89
C GLN A 83 -1.47 -14.05 -11.65
N TRP A 84 -2.27 -14.02 -10.58
CA TRP A 84 -1.98 -14.76 -9.36
C TRP A 84 -3.28 -15.23 -8.69
N HIS A 85 -3.41 -16.51 -8.46
CA HIS A 85 -4.56 -17.13 -7.78
C HIS A 85 -5.96 -16.71 -8.28
N GLY A 86 -6.09 -16.41 -9.56
CA GLY A 86 -7.35 -16.07 -10.22
C GLY A 86 -7.61 -14.57 -10.40
N GLY A 87 -6.81 -13.71 -9.80
CA GLY A 87 -6.87 -12.25 -9.95
C GLY A 87 -5.57 -11.64 -10.47
N LEU A 88 -5.56 -10.34 -10.67
CA LEU A 88 -4.39 -9.56 -11.08
C LEU A 88 -3.66 -8.99 -9.86
N VAL A 89 -2.35 -9.09 -9.86
CA VAL A 89 -1.47 -8.51 -8.84
C VAL A 89 -0.38 -7.66 -9.48
N GLN A 90 0.12 -6.66 -8.73
CA GLN A 90 1.41 -6.06 -9.04
C GLN A 90 2.49 -6.74 -8.20
N ALA A 91 3.51 -7.26 -8.88
CA ALA A 91 4.60 -7.98 -8.24
C ALA A 91 5.69 -7.00 -7.78
N ILE A 92 5.69 -6.66 -6.50
CA ILE A 92 6.71 -5.78 -5.89
C ILE A 92 8.00 -6.55 -5.69
N ARG A 93 7.86 -7.79 -5.24
CA ARG A 93 8.89 -8.84 -5.16
C ARG A 93 8.21 -10.17 -5.51
N PRO A 94 8.95 -11.26 -5.73
CA PRO A 94 8.35 -12.58 -6.01
C PRO A 94 7.30 -13.02 -5.00
N SER A 95 7.44 -12.65 -3.73
CA SER A 95 6.47 -12.97 -2.67
C SER A 95 5.98 -11.76 -1.85
N VAL A 96 6.09 -10.55 -2.43
CA VAL A 96 5.44 -9.33 -1.92
C VAL A 96 4.56 -8.78 -3.02
N LEU A 97 3.24 -8.96 -2.89
CA LEU A 97 2.29 -8.74 -3.98
C LEU A 97 1.20 -7.74 -3.57
N HIS A 98 0.94 -6.77 -4.43
CA HIS A 98 -0.21 -5.89 -4.32
C HIS A 98 -1.44 -6.59 -4.93
N LEU A 99 -2.44 -6.87 -4.11
CA LEU A 99 -3.74 -7.35 -4.55
C LEU A 99 -4.52 -6.19 -5.15
N MET A 100 -4.71 -6.21 -6.48
CA MET A 100 -5.39 -5.12 -7.17
C MET A 100 -6.87 -5.06 -6.77
N ARG A 101 -7.46 -3.87 -6.81
CA ARG A 101 -8.88 -3.64 -6.50
C ARG A 101 -9.80 -4.30 -7.52
N GLY A 102 -11.02 -4.62 -7.11
CA GLY A 102 -12.02 -5.24 -7.97
C GLY A 102 -11.72 -6.70 -8.36
N GLN A 103 -10.73 -7.34 -7.74
CA GLN A 103 -10.30 -8.69 -8.08
C GLN A 103 -10.81 -9.73 -7.09
N LEU A 104 -10.95 -10.95 -7.59
CA LEU A 104 -11.34 -12.12 -6.80
C LEU A 104 -10.23 -13.17 -6.83
N TYR A 105 -9.72 -13.52 -5.66
CA TYR A 105 -8.62 -14.48 -5.51
C TYR A 105 -9.08 -15.77 -4.83
N ASN A 106 -8.43 -16.88 -5.15
CA ASN A 106 -8.57 -18.16 -4.46
C ASN A 106 -7.33 -18.40 -3.60
N ILE A 107 -7.34 -17.93 -2.36
CA ILE A 107 -6.19 -18.00 -1.44
C ILE A 107 -6.49 -19.02 -0.36
N CYS A 108 -5.63 -20.03 -0.18
CA CYS A 108 -5.78 -21.06 0.84
C CYS A 108 -7.20 -21.70 0.85
N GLY A 109 -7.76 -21.94 -0.35
CA GLY A 109 -9.12 -22.52 -0.51
C GLY A 109 -10.27 -21.58 -0.18
N LYS A 110 -10.00 -20.29 0.04
CA LYS A 110 -11.02 -19.26 0.28
C LYS A 110 -11.11 -18.32 -0.90
N ARG A 111 -12.33 -17.88 -1.23
CA ARG A 111 -12.58 -16.81 -2.19
C ARG A 111 -12.48 -15.47 -1.47
N ILE A 112 -11.54 -14.63 -1.88
CA ILE A 112 -11.28 -13.33 -1.29
C ILE A 112 -11.48 -12.26 -2.37
N PHE A 113 -12.43 -11.36 -2.14
CA PHE A 113 -12.63 -10.18 -2.95
C PHE A 113 -11.84 -9.02 -2.33
N THR A 114 -11.11 -8.26 -3.14
CA THR A 114 -10.31 -7.13 -2.68
C THR A 114 -10.89 -5.83 -3.20
N MET A 115 -11.10 -4.90 -2.28
CA MET A 115 -11.46 -3.52 -2.56
C MET A 115 -10.76 -2.65 -1.52
N GLY A 116 -9.83 -1.84 -1.97
CA GLY A 116 -9.05 -0.94 -1.12
C GLY A 116 -9.35 0.52 -1.43
N GLY A 117 -8.64 1.38 -0.73
CA GLY A 117 -8.76 2.82 -0.86
C GLY A 117 -9.62 3.45 0.23
N ALA A 118 -9.25 4.66 0.58
CA ALA A 118 -9.97 5.50 1.52
C ALA A 118 -9.75 6.97 1.18
N SER A 119 -10.72 7.83 1.47
CA SER A 119 -10.52 9.27 1.35
C SER A 119 -9.64 9.78 2.49
N SER A 120 -8.59 10.50 2.15
CA SER A 120 -7.77 11.21 3.14
C SER A 120 -8.63 12.20 3.91
N HIS A 121 -8.51 12.20 5.24
CA HIS A 121 -9.27 13.10 6.13
C HIS A 121 -8.56 14.44 6.40
N ASP A 122 -7.29 14.52 6.09
CA ASP A 122 -6.42 15.68 6.31
C ASP A 122 -6.24 16.56 5.05
N ILE A 123 -7.27 16.60 4.22
CA ILE A 123 -7.36 17.44 3.00
C ILE A 123 -8.45 18.51 3.13
N ARG A 124 -8.89 18.81 4.37
CA ARG A 124 -10.00 19.75 4.61
C ARG A 124 -9.72 21.14 4.05
N ASP A 125 -8.49 21.59 4.10
CA ASP A 125 -8.06 22.91 3.61
C ASP A 125 -7.52 22.87 2.17
N GLY A 126 -7.68 21.71 1.51
CA GLY A 126 -7.47 21.53 0.08
C GLY A 126 -6.31 20.63 -0.30
N ILE A 127 -6.17 20.47 -1.60
CA ILE A 127 -5.06 19.76 -2.26
C ILE A 127 -4.35 20.79 -3.12
N LEU A 128 -3.04 20.90 -2.94
CA LEU A 128 -2.19 21.78 -3.74
C LEU A 128 -1.70 21.09 -4.99
N GLU A 129 -1.79 21.83 -6.11
CA GLU A 129 -1.20 21.40 -7.39
C GLU A 129 0.20 21.99 -7.52
N PRO A 130 1.27 21.15 -7.64
CA PRO A 130 2.64 21.64 -7.75
C PRO A 130 2.88 22.57 -8.93
N ASP A 131 2.13 22.38 -10.03
CA ASP A 131 2.27 23.19 -11.26
C ASP A 131 1.51 24.53 -11.19
N ASN A 132 0.78 24.80 -10.11
CA ASN A 132 0.06 26.05 -9.95
C ASN A 132 1.03 27.20 -9.76
N PRO A 133 0.93 28.32 -10.53
CA PRO A 133 1.83 29.48 -10.37
C PRO A 133 1.88 30.05 -8.94
N ASP A 134 0.82 29.87 -8.17
CA ASP A 134 0.71 30.31 -6.78
C ASP A 134 1.16 29.26 -5.75
N TYR A 135 1.67 28.11 -6.18
CA TYR A 135 1.99 26.97 -5.33
C TYR A 135 2.80 27.37 -4.08
N GLU A 136 3.96 27.97 -4.31
CA GLU A 136 4.88 28.37 -3.23
C GLU A 136 4.25 29.36 -2.24
N ARG A 137 3.41 30.27 -2.72
CA ARG A 137 2.71 31.24 -1.89
C ARG A 137 1.65 30.53 -1.02
N LYS A 138 0.84 29.67 -1.63
CA LYS A 138 -0.20 28.91 -0.95
C LYS A 138 0.39 27.94 0.06
N LEU A 139 1.45 27.23 -0.31
CA LEU A 139 2.17 26.28 0.57
C LEU A 139 2.63 26.97 1.85
N ARG A 140 3.28 28.16 1.72
CA ARG A 140 3.69 28.95 2.91
C ARG A 140 2.53 29.42 3.75
N GLN A 141 1.42 29.85 3.13
CA GLN A 141 0.23 30.30 3.85
C GLN A 141 -0.44 29.16 4.63
N LEU A 142 -0.63 28.00 4.02
CA LEU A 142 -1.25 26.85 4.66
C LEU A 142 -0.38 26.29 5.80
N ASN A 143 0.94 26.20 5.58
CA ASN A 143 1.88 25.80 6.64
C ASN A 143 1.84 26.78 7.83
N ALA A 144 1.86 28.09 7.57
CA ALA A 144 1.80 29.09 8.62
C ALA A 144 0.48 29.06 9.41
N ALA A 145 -0.61 28.65 8.76
CA ALA A 145 -1.91 28.50 9.37
C ALA A 145 -2.11 27.16 10.11
N GLY A 146 -1.16 26.22 10.03
CA GLY A 146 -1.31 24.86 10.54
C GLY A 146 -2.48 24.11 9.87
N ALA A 147 -2.72 24.39 8.59
CA ALA A 147 -3.84 23.85 7.83
C ALA A 147 -3.66 22.37 7.50
N LEU A 148 -4.78 21.66 7.33
CA LEU A 148 -4.84 20.25 6.91
C LEU A 148 -4.94 20.18 5.39
N PHE A 149 -3.82 20.04 4.72
CA PHE A 149 -3.74 19.98 3.26
C PHE A 149 -2.72 18.94 2.82
N ARG A 150 -2.87 18.49 1.59
CA ARG A 150 -1.95 17.58 0.92
C ARG A 150 -1.48 18.17 -0.41
N VAL A 151 -0.48 17.56 -1.01
CA VAL A 151 0.10 17.98 -2.30
C VAL A 151 -0.08 16.85 -3.30
N ASN A 152 -0.71 17.17 -4.43
CA ASN A 152 -0.96 16.22 -5.49
C ASN A 152 0.36 15.62 -6.02
N HIS A 153 0.38 14.31 -6.26
CA HIS A 153 1.54 13.51 -6.67
C HIS A 153 2.78 13.62 -5.75
N ARG A 154 2.58 14.02 -4.48
CA ARG A 154 3.66 14.04 -3.45
C ARG A 154 3.22 13.44 -2.13
N SER A 155 2.01 13.77 -1.68
CA SER A 155 1.44 13.25 -0.44
C SER A 155 -0.05 12.92 -0.56
N TRP A 156 -0.58 13.04 -1.77
CA TRP A 156 -1.95 12.68 -2.12
C TRP A 156 -2.03 12.27 -3.60
N TRP A 157 -2.86 11.30 -3.89
CA TRP A 157 -3.15 10.81 -5.23
C TRP A 157 -4.65 10.59 -5.37
N LYS A 158 -5.22 10.98 -6.51
CA LYS A 158 -6.64 10.78 -6.79
C LYS A 158 -7.02 9.29 -6.72
N GLU A 159 -6.08 8.43 -7.01
CA GLU A 159 -6.20 6.97 -6.98
C GLU A 159 -6.35 6.40 -5.57
N GLU A 160 -6.29 7.23 -4.51
CA GLU A 160 -6.67 6.76 -3.16
C GLU A 160 -8.13 6.27 -3.11
N LEU A 161 -8.99 6.79 -4.00
CA LEU A 161 -10.36 6.29 -4.18
C LEU A 161 -10.43 5.37 -5.41
N PRO A 162 -11.23 4.29 -5.33
CA PRO A 162 -11.48 3.43 -6.47
C PRO A 162 -12.13 4.20 -7.62
N SER A 163 -11.76 3.87 -8.85
CA SER A 163 -12.44 4.33 -10.06
C SER A 163 -13.73 3.54 -10.31
N GLU A 164 -14.60 4.05 -11.19
CA GLU A 164 -15.82 3.35 -11.58
C GLU A 164 -15.53 1.98 -12.23
N ASP A 165 -14.40 1.86 -12.92
CA ASP A 165 -13.99 0.61 -13.59
C ASP A 165 -13.49 -0.46 -12.60
N GLU A 166 -13.19 -0.09 -11.36
CA GLU A 166 -12.75 -1.02 -10.30
C GLU A 166 -13.90 -1.57 -9.46
N TYR A 167 -15.14 -1.09 -9.66
CA TYR A 167 -16.36 -1.62 -9.08
C TYR A 167 -17.00 -2.67 -9.98
#